data_202b4a57a55c26e1e84f67999930cce4
#
_entry.id   202b4a57a55c26e1e84f67999930cce4
#
_cell.length_a   1.000
_cell.length_b   1.000
_cell.length_c   1.000
_cell.angle_alpha   90.00
_cell.angle_beta   90.00
_cell.angle_gamma   90.00
#
_symmetry.space_group_name_H-M   'P 1'
#
loop_
_entity.id
_entity.type
_entity.pdbx_description
1 polymer ?
#
loop_
_entity_poly.entity_id
_entity_poly.type
_entity_poly.pdbx_seq_one_letter_code
_entity_poly.pdbx_strand_id
1 'polypeptide(L)'
;MARFLDVEYTLLIRKTVAILFIWLGAWIVNQLIRIAARRILKAVDDGDDSTLTLREKRGQTVAQLLRSVGRVVVVVVAILLTLNVFVEITPLLAGAGILGLAISFGAQSLVKDVLSGFFILLENQFAVGDVIEAGGKSGVVERMTMRVVQLRDVEGILHFIPNGTITVVSNKTRGWSRAVVDVGVAYETDVDQAIQIITSEGAQFGQESSWKHRLDGPIEVLGVERLDDNGVILRTLIRTVPGSQWEAAREFRRRIKNRLDKEGIEIPFPQRVMHVRVEDDRLSTLLGGSQGAVSDRITPDRR
;
A
#
# COMPACT_ATOMS: atom_id res chain seq x y z
N MET A 1 -48.34 -61.55 -9.60
CA MET A 1 -46.95 -61.89 -9.27
C MET A 1 -45.94 -61.33 -10.30
N ALA A 2 -46.18 -61.51 -11.61
CA ALA A 2 -45.26 -60.98 -12.66
C ALA A 2 -45.08 -59.45 -12.69
N ARG A 3 -46.16 -58.67 -12.49
CA ARG A 3 -46.08 -57.19 -12.47
C ARG A 3 -45.30 -56.62 -11.27
N PHE A 4 -45.24 -57.32 -10.14
CA PHE A 4 -44.44 -56.89 -8.99
C PHE A 4 -42.95 -57.09 -9.22
N LEU A 5 -42.58 -58.21 -9.89
CA LEU A 5 -41.18 -58.49 -10.24
C LEU A 5 -40.64 -57.48 -11.28
N ASP A 6 -41.44 -57.06 -12.25
CA ASP A 6 -41.07 -56.09 -13.27
C ASP A 6 -40.77 -54.68 -12.67
N VAL A 7 -41.54 -54.28 -11.66
CA VAL A 7 -41.33 -52.99 -10.95
C VAL A 7 -40.09 -53.02 -10.12
N GLU A 8 -39.75 -54.11 -9.43
CA GLU A 8 -38.50 -54.21 -8.65
C GLU A 8 -37.27 -54.27 -9.57
N TYR A 9 -37.34 -54.99 -10.68
CA TYR A 9 -36.24 -55.02 -11.66
C TYR A 9 -35.98 -53.63 -12.28
N THR A 10 -37.02 -52.88 -12.63
CA THR A 10 -36.84 -51.54 -13.19
C THR A 10 -36.28 -50.57 -12.20
N LEU A 11 -36.65 -50.64 -10.92
CA LEU A 11 -36.07 -49.83 -9.84
C LEU A 11 -34.58 -50.18 -9.60
N LEU A 12 -34.24 -51.45 -9.57
CA LEU A 12 -32.86 -51.91 -9.42
C LEU A 12 -31.97 -51.44 -10.61
N ILE A 13 -32.45 -51.60 -11.83
CA ILE A 13 -31.73 -51.12 -13.03
C ILE A 13 -31.52 -49.60 -12.95
N ARG A 14 -32.54 -48.82 -12.59
CA ARG A 14 -32.47 -47.38 -12.46
C ARG A 14 -31.44 -46.94 -11.40
N LYS A 15 -31.40 -47.61 -10.24
CA LYS A 15 -30.44 -47.33 -9.17
C LYS A 15 -29.02 -47.69 -9.63
N THR A 16 -28.81 -48.82 -10.25
CA THR A 16 -27.50 -49.25 -10.76
C THR A 16 -26.96 -48.28 -11.81
N VAL A 17 -27.82 -47.87 -12.75
CA VAL A 17 -27.46 -46.90 -13.78
C VAL A 17 -27.09 -45.56 -13.16
N ALA A 18 -27.85 -45.08 -12.18
CA ALA A 18 -27.54 -43.84 -11.45
C ALA A 18 -26.18 -43.90 -10.77
N ILE A 19 -25.86 -44.99 -10.08
CA ILE A 19 -24.55 -45.19 -9.45
C ILE A 19 -23.42 -45.18 -10.46
N LEU A 20 -23.59 -45.87 -11.58
CA LEU A 20 -22.59 -45.87 -12.66
C LEU A 20 -22.33 -44.46 -13.21
N PHE A 21 -23.38 -43.66 -13.40
CA PHE A 21 -23.22 -42.27 -13.84
C PHE A 21 -22.52 -41.41 -12.79
N ILE A 22 -22.81 -41.57 -11.49
CA ILE A 22 -22.14 -40.86 -10.39
C ILE A 22 -20.64 -41.15 -10.39
N TRP A 23 -20.24 -42.42 -10.46
CA TRP A 23 -18.82 -42.80 -10.42
C TRP A 23 -18.10 -42.47 -11.75
N LEU A 24 -18.78 -42.54 -12.87
CA LEU A 24 -18.23 -42.04 -14.15
C LEU A 24 -17.98 -40.54 -14.09
N GLY A 25 -18.93 -39.76 -13.56
CA GLY A 25 -18.75 -38.34 -13.34
C GLY A 25 -17.58 -38.02 -12.38
N ALA A 26 -17.51 -38.74 -11.26
CA ALA A 26 -16.42 -38.63 -10.31
C ALA A 26 -15.05 -38.94 -10.96
N TRP A 27 -14.99 -39.96 -11.80
CA TRP A 27 -13.79 -40.32 -12.55
C TRP A 27 -13.38 -39.21 -13.53
N ILE A 28 -14.33 -38.67 -14.30
CA ILE A 28 -14.09 -37.56 -15.25
C ILE A 28 -13.53 -36.33 -14.49
N VAL A 29 -14.17 -35.93 -13.39
CA VAL A 29 -13.71 -34.78 -12.57
C VAL A 29 -12.30 -35.03 -12.03
N ASN A 30 -12.02 -36.23 -11.52
CA ASN A 30 -10.69 -36.59 -11.05
C ASN A 30 -9.63 -36.59 -12.18
N GLN A 31 -10.00 -36.96 -13.43
CA GLN A 31 -9.11 -36.83 -14.60
C GLN A 31 -8.84 -35.35 -14.92
N LEU A 32 -9.85 -34.49 -14.87
CA LEU A 32 -9.67 -33.04 -15.08
C LEU A 32 -8.74 -32.44 -14.06
N ILE A 33 -8.88 -32.81 -12.76
CA ILE A 33 -7.97 -32.39 -11.69
C ILE A 33 -6.53 -32.87 -11.98
N ARG A 34 -6.34 -34.09 -12.42
CA ARG A 34 -5.02 -34.62 -12.80
C ARG A 34 -4.40 -33.86 -13.97
N ILE A 35 -5.20 -33.52 -15.00
CA ILE A 35 -4.75 -32.74 -16.16
C ILE A 35 -4.36 -31.34 -15.73
N ALA A 36 -5.18 -30.66 -14.92
CA ALA A 36 -4.87 -29.35 -14.38
C ALA A 36 -3.56 -29.36 -13.56
N ALA A 37 -3.39 -30.33 -12.67
CA ALA A 37 -2.18 -30.48 -11.88
C ALA A 37 -0.93 -30.76 -12.75
N ARG A 38 -1.06 -31.54 -13.83
CA ARG A 38 0.04 -31.77 -14.79
C ARG A 38 0.39 -30.50 -15.57
N ARG A 39 -0.60 -29.67 -15.94
CA ARG A 39 -0.34 -28.37 -16.59
C ARG A 39 0.43 -27.42 -15.68
N ILE A 40 0.10 -27.39 -14.39
CA ILE A 40 0.85 -26.59 -13.40
C ILE A 40 2.31 -27.05 -13.35
N LEU A 41 2.57 -28.37 -13.28
CA LEU A 41 3.94 -28.90 -13.26
C LEU A 41 4.71 -28.53 -14.52
N LYS A 42 4.11 -28.71 -15.72
CA LYS A 42 4.76 -28.34 -16.98
C LYS A 42 5.04 -26.85 -17.12
N ALA A 43 4.22 -25.99 -16.52
CA ALA A 43 4.42 -24.54 -16.57
C ALA A 43 5.56 -24.04 -15.64
N VAL A 44 6.04 -24.89 -14.73
CA VAL A 44 7.07 -24.58 -13.76
C VAL A 44 8.38 -25.31 -14.03
N ASP A 45 8.35 -26.33 -14.90
CA ASP A 45 9.49 -27.14 -15.34
C ASP A 45 10.39 -26.30 -16.26
N ASP A 46 11.65 -26.11 -15.89
CA ASP A 46 12.65 -25.35 -16.64
C ASP A 46 13.54 -26.24 -17.54
N GLY A 47 13.30 -27.56 -17.53
CA GLY A 47 13.99 -28.54 -18.39
C GLY A 47 15.39 -28.95 -17.90
N ASP A 48 15.81 -28.52 -16.72
CA ASP A 48 17.07 -28.96 -16.08
C ASP A 48 16.77 -30.04 -15.03
N ASP A 49 16.95 -31.29 -15.41
CA ASP A 49 16.73 -32.46 -14.54
C ASP A 49 17.77 -32.60 -13.41
N SER A 50 18.84 -31.79 -13.41
CA SER A 50 19.95 -31.98 -12.46
C SER A 50 19.71 -31.38 -11.09
N THR A 51 18.88 -30.30 -10.98
CA THR A 51 18.59 -29.63 -9.72
C THR A 51 17.17 -29.06 -9.69
N LEU A 52 16.33 -29.51 -8.74
CA LEU A 52 15.00 -28.96 -8.55
C LEU A 52 15.08 -27.52 -8.06
N THR A 53 14.66 -26.58 -8.88
CA THR A 53 14.57 -25.17 -8.51
C THR A 53 13.51 -24.94 -7.42
N LEU A 54 13.61 -23.82 -6.67
CA LEU A 54 12.60 -23.43 -5.67
C LEU A 54 11.20 -23.28 -6.28
N ARG A 55 11.11 -22.93 -7.57
CA ARG A 55 9.84 -22.81 -8.30
C ARG A 55 9.22 -24.17 -8.54
N GLU A 56 10.02 -25.15 -8.96
CA GLU A 56 9.56 -26.52 -9.21
C GLU A 56 9.08 -27.19 -7.92
N LYS A 57 9.84 -27.08 -6.82
CA LYS A 57 9.42 -27.61 -5.51
C LYS A 57 8.07 -27.06 -5.06
N ARG A 58 7.86 -25.73 -5.25
CA ARG A 58 6.56 -25.09 -4.96
C ARG A 58 5.46 -25.57 -5.89
N GLY A 59 5.73 -25.69 -7.17
CA GLY A 59 4.80 -26.23 -8.17
C GLY A 59 4.37 -27.66 -7.86
N GLN A 60 5.32 -28.54 -7.48
CA GLN A 60 5.05 -29.90 -7.06
C GLN A 60 4.15 -29.94 -5.82
N THR A 61 4.44 -29.14 -4.80
CA THR A 61 3.62 -29.08 -3.58
C THR A 61 2.19 -28.65 -3.88
N VAL A 62 2.01 -27.57 -4.68
CA VAL A 62 0.68 -27.07 -5.08
C VAL A 62 -0.08 -28.12 -5.91
N ALA A 63 0.57 -28.76 -6.89
CA ALA A 63 -0.04 -29.79 -7.70
C ALA A 63 -0.43 -31.03 -6.87
N GLN A 64 0.37 -31.39 -5.86
CA GLN A 64 0.08 -32.51 -4.96
C GLN A 64 -1.11 -32.18 -4.05
N LEU A 65 -1.14 -30.95 -3.47
CA LEU A 65 -2.27 -30.48 -2.65
C LEU A 65 -3.57 -30.48 -3.47
N LEU A 66 -3.55 -29.91 -4.68
CA LEU A 66 -4.72 -29.88 -5.56
C LEU A 66 -5.24 -31.28 -5.86
N ARG A 67 -4.35 -32.24 -6.16
CA ARG A 67 -4.73 -33.63 -6.39
C ARG A 67 -5.29 -34.31 -5.14
N SER A 68 -4.68 -34.10 -3.98
CA SER A 68 -5.08 -34.76 -2.74
C SER A 68 -6.41 -34.24 -2.24
N VAL A 69 -6.54 -32.90 -2.10
CA VAL A 69 -7.76 -32.26 -1.64
C VAL A 69 -8.90 -32.48 -2.66
N GLY A 70 -8.63 -32.25 -3.93
CA GLY A 70 -9.62 -32.48 -4.99
C GLY A 70 -10.14 -33.90 -5.03
N ARG A 71 -9.27 -34.91 -4.87
CA ARG A 71 -9.68 -36.32 -4.83
C ARG A 71 -10.58 -36.62 -3.62
N VAL A 72 -10.21 -36.12 -2.44
CA VAL A 72 -11.00 -36.31 -1.21
C VAL A 72 -12.39 -35.72 -1.39
N VAL A 73 -12.49 -34.48 -1.90
CA VAL A 73 -13.80 -33.82 -2.14
C VAL A 73 -14.63 -34.63 -3.16
N VAL A 74 -14.05 -35.03 -4.28
CA VAL A 74 -14.76 -35.81 -5.31
C VAL A 74 -15.26 -37.13 -4.75
N VAL A 75 -14.45 -37.85 -3.98
CA VAL A 75 -14.83 -39.13 -3.38
C VAL A 75 -15.95 -38.95 -2.35
N VAL A 76 -15.83 -37.96 -1.47
CA VAL A 76 -16.88 -37.64 -0.46
C VAL A 76 -18.22 -37.32 -1.14
N VAL A 77 -18.20 -36.47 -2.17
CA VAL A 77 -19.40 -36.12 -2.94
C VAL A 77 -19.99 -37.37 -3.65
N ALA A 78 -19.15 -38.20 -4.27
CA ALA A 78 -19.62 -39.43 -4.93
C ALA A 78 -20.25 -40.40 -3.95
N ILE A 79 -19.68 -40.56 -2.74
CA ILE A 79 -20.26 -41.38 -1.66
C ILE A 79 -21.61 -40.84 -1.22
N LEU A 80 -21.71 -39.50 -0.96
CA LEU A 80 -22.98 -38.87 -0.56
C LEU A 80 -24.06 -39.06 -1.62
N LEU A 81 -23.72 -38.83 -2.92
CA LEU A 81 -24.66 -39.04 -4.02
C LEU A 81 -25.08 -40.52 -4.15
N THR A 82 -24.16 -41.45 -3.91
CA THR A 82 -24.45 -42.89 -3.94
C THR A 82 -25.40 -43.27 -2.77
N LEU A 83 -25.16 -42.75 -1.57
CA LEU A 83 -26.04 -42.94 -0.44
C LEU A 83 -27.44 -42.39 -0.70
N ASN A 84 -27.56 -41.25 -1.36
CA ASN A 84 -28.84 -40.64 -1.74
C ASN A 84 -29.74 -41.53 -2.63
N VAL A 85 -29.12 -42.44 -3.36
CA VAL A 85 -29.89 -43.43 -4.18
C VAL A 85 -30.64 -44.45 -3.31
N PHE A 86 -30.15 -44.72 -2.09
CA PHE A 86 -30.69 -45.72 -1.17
C PHE A 86 -31.47 -45.14 0.02
N VAL A 87 -31.02 -44.01 0.53
CA VAL A 87 -31.52 -43.40 1.78
C VAL A 87 -31.66 -41.89 1.56
N GLU A 88 -32.67 -41.30 2.21
CA GLU A 88 -32.79 -39.83 2.27
C GLU A 88 -31.62 -39.24 3.09
N ILE A 89 -30.73 -38.53 2.40
CA ILE A 89 -29.56 -37.91 3.04
C ILE A 89 -29.75 -36.40 3.31
N THR A 90 -31.02 -35.92 3.27
CA THR A 90 -31.32 -34.51 3.53
C THR A 90 -30.70 -33.97 4.83
N PRO A 91 -30.70 -34.68 5.98
CA PRO A 91 -30.04 -34.22 7.20
C PRO A 91 -28.51 -34.17 7.06
N LEU A 92 -27.91 -35.10 6.30
CA LEU A 92 -26.45 -35.08 6.03
C LEU A 92 -26.07 -33.92 5.12
N LEU A 93 -26.89 -33.61 4.12
CA LEU A 93 -26.68 -32.43 3.26
C LEU A 93 -26.82 -31.12 4.03
N ALA A 94 -27.78 -31.04 4.98
CA ALA A 94 -27.90 -29.88 5.85
C ALA A 94 -26.62 -29.69 6.70
N GLY A 95 -26.11 -30.76 7.31
CA GLY A 95 -24.83 -30.74 8.03
C GLY A 95 -23.63 -30.38 7.16
N ALA A 96 -23.55 -30.94 5.96
CA ALA A 96 -22.51 -30.58 5.00
C ALA A 96 -22.61 -29.10 4.55
N GLY A 97 -23.84 -28.55 4.44
CA GLY A 97 -24.08 -27.14 4.18
C GLY A 97 -23.51 -26.23 5.28
N ILE A 98 -23.73 -26.59 6.55
CA ILE A 98 -23.17 -25.87 7.71
C ILE A 98 -21.63 -25.90 7.68
N LEU A 99 -21.03 -27.06 7.39
CA LEU A 99 -19.57 -27.18 7.21
C LEU A 99 -19.08 -26.33 6.03
N GLY A 100 -19.83 -26.30 4.93
CA GLY A 100 -19.53 -25.44 3.78
C GLY A 100 -19.54 -23.96 4.14
N LEU A 101 -20.48 -23.50 4.94
CA LEU A 101 -20.52 -22.13 5.45
C LEU A 101 -19.30 -21.83 6.34
N ALA A 102 -18.93 -22.74 7.24
CA ALA A 102 -17.74 -22.56 8.09
C ALA A 102 -16.45 -22.44 7.26
N ILE A 103 -16.28 -23.28 6.23
CA ILE A 103 -15.16 -23.20 5.29
C ILE A 103 -15.20 -21.88 4.50
N SER A 104 -16.39 -21.44 4.06
CA SER A 104 -16.57 -20.19 3.33
C SER A 104 -16.16 -18.98 4.16
N PHE A 105 -16.55 -18.92 5.44
CA PHE A 105 -16.10 -17.87 6.36
C PHE A 105 -14.59 -17.91 6.58
N GLY A 106 -14.01 -19.11 6.69
CA GLY A 106 -12.54 -19.26 6.80
C GLY A 106 -11.78 -18.80 5.55
N ALA A 107 -12.38 -18.92 4.36
CA ALA A 107 -11.79 -18.53 3.09
C ALA A 107 -12.14 -17.09 2.66
N GLN A 108 -12.97 -16.36 3.40
CA GLN A 108 -13.50 -15.04 3.04
C GLN A 108 -12.39 -14.02 2.71
N SER A 109 -11.32 -13.99 3.50
CA SER A 109 -10.19 -13.09 3.27
C SER A 109 -9.48 -13.39 1.94
N LEU A 110 -9.31 -14.68 1.60
CA LEU A 110 -8.69 -15.08 0.35
C LEU A 110 -9.52 -14.64 -0.87
N VAL A 111 -10.84 -14.81 -0.81
CA VAL A 111 -11.76 -14.36 -1.86
C VAL A 111 -11.70 -12.85 -1.98
N LYS A 112 -11.72 -12.13 -0.86
CA LYS A 112 -11.60 -10.67 -0.83
C LYS A 112 -10.28 -10.20 -1.47
N ASP A 113 -9.15 -10.85 -1.13
CA ASP A 113 -7.84 -10.51 -1.70
C ASP A 113 -7.85 -10.63 -3.23
N VAL A 114 -8.39 -11.74 -3.76
CA VAL A 114 -8.43 -12.00 -5.19
C VAL A 114 -9.35 -11.04 -5.93
N LEU A 115 -10.55 -10.78 -5.41
CA LEU A 115 -11.48 -9.84 -6.01
C LEU A 115 -10.93 -8.41 -5.99
N SER A 116 -10.36 -7.97 -4.86
CA SER A 116 -9.72 -6.65 -4.77
C SER A 116 -8.57 -6.54 -5.77
N GLY A 117 -7.70 -7.54 -5.85
CA GLY A 117 -6.59 -7.56 -6.82
C GLY A 117 -7.05 -7.51 -8.28
N PHE A 118 -8.16 -8.21 -8.59
CA PHE A 118 -8.77 -8.15 -9.91
C PHE A 118 -9.24 -6.72 -10.26
N PHE A 119 -9.97 -6.06 -9.36
CA PHE A 119 -10.46 -4.70 -9.59
C PHE A 119 -9.32 -3.67 -9.65
N ILE A 120 -8.31 -3.77 -8.79
CA ILE A 120 -7.13 -2.90 -8.84
C ILE A 120 -6.45 -2.98 -10.21
N LEU A 121 -6.32 -4.19 -10.78
CA LEU A 121 -5.75 -4.40 -12.11
C LEU A 121 -6.68 -3.89 -13.23
N LEU A 122 -7.97 -4.20 -13.14
CA LEU A 122 -8.96 -3.83 -14.16
C LEU A 122 -9.11 -2.30 -14.26
N GLU A 123 -9.15 -1.62 -13.12
CA GLU A 123 -9.28 -0.16 -13.02
C GLU A 123 -7.93 0.56 -13.22
N ASN A 124 -6.84 -0.21 -13.29
CA ASN A 124 -5.49 0.35 -13.42
C ASN A 124 -5.22 1.44 -12.39
N GLN A 125 -5.53 1.18 -11.10
CA GLN A 125 -5.34 2.16 -10.02
C GLN A 125 -3.87 2.51 -9.82
N PHE A 126 -2.96 1.54 -9.99
CA PHE A 126 -1.52 1.70 -10.03
C PHE A 126 -0.85 0.56 -10.81
N ALA A 127 0.39 0.74 -11.21
CA ALA A 127 1.20 -0.21 -11.95
C ALA A 127 2.53 -0.50 -11.26
N VAL A 128 3.24 -1.52 -11.74
CA VAL A 128 4.62 -1.80 -11.33
C VAL A 128 5.50 -0.61 -11.72
N GLY A 129 6.28 -0.10 -10.77
CA GLY A 129 7.09 1.11 -10.90
C GLY A 129 6.48 2.36 -10.28
N ASP A 130 5.17 2.40 -10.02
CA ASP A 130 4.53 3.51 -9.31
C ASP A 130 4.98 3.54 -7.84
N VAL A 131 5.05 4.74 -7.29
CA VAL A 131 5.17 4.93 -5.84
C VAL A 131 3.79 5.14 -5.26
N ILE A 132 3.38 4.22 -4.42
CA ILE A 132 2.06 4.26 -3.79
C ILE A 132 2.16 4.22 -2.27
N GLU A 133 1.08 4.60 -1.63
CA GLU A 133 0.84 4.35 -0.23
C GLU A 133 -0.42 3.49 -0.10
N ALA A 134 -0.28 2.33 0.52
CA ALA A 134 -1.35 1.36 0.70
C ALA A 134 -1.14 0.58 2.00
N GLY A 135 -2.21 0.31 2.75
CA GLY A 135 -2.11 -0.43 4.03
C GLY A 135 -1.17 0.22 5.05
N GLY A 136 -1.03 1.56 5.05
CA GLY A 136 -0.13 2.29 5.93
C GLY A 136 1.36 2.17 5.58
N LYS A 137 1.69 1.63 4.42
CA LYS A 137 3.06 1.52 3.89
C LYS A 137 3.19 2.30 2.59
N SER A 138 4.33 2.98 2.41
CA SER A 138 4.65 3.73 1.20
C SER A 138 5.90 3.16 0.54
N GLY A 139 5.86 2.97 -0.78
CA GLY A 139 7.00 2.44 -1.52
C GLY A 139 6.73 2.28 -3.02
N VAL A 140 7.76 1.83 -3.73
CA VAL A 140 7.67 1.49 -5.15
C VAL A 140 7.00 0.12 -5.29
N VAL A 141 6.03 0.00 -6.19
CA VAL A 141 5.43 -1.29 -6.57
C VAL A 141 6.46 -2.10 -7.36
N GLU A 142 7.03 -3.13 -6.73
CA GLU A 142 7.95 -4.04 -7.43
C GLU A 142 7.21 -5.16 -8.17
N ARG A 143 6.15 -5.64 -7.56
CA ARG A 143 5.37 -6.73 -8.11
C ARG A 143 3.93 -6.68 -7.65
N MET A 144 3.03 -7.06 -8.56
CA MET A 144 1.62 -7.21 -8.27
C MET A 144 1.15 -8.59 -8.70
N THR A 145 0.34 -9.22 -7.86
CA THR A 145 -0.35 -10.49 -8.14
C THR A 145 -1.83 -10.32 -7.85
N MET A 146 -2.64 -11.31 -8.21
CA MET A 146 -4.09 -11.30 -7.89
C MET A 146 -4.39 -11.21 -6.39
N ARG A 147 -3.46 -11.62 -5.52
CA ARG A 147 -3.68 -11.66 -4.08
C ARG A 147 -2.87 -10.63 -3.28
N VAL A 148 -1.67 -10.29 -3.75
CA VAL A 148 -0.68 -9.54 -2.97
C VAL A 148 0.02 -8.52 -3.84
N VAL A 149 0.19 -7.30 -3.35
CA VAL A 149 1.10 -6.28 -3.86
C VAL A 149 2.39 -6.30 -3.04
N GLN A 150 3.53 -6.15 -3.69
CA GLN A 150 4.84 -6.03 -3.08
C GLN A 150 5.34 -4.60 -3.27
N LEU A 151 5.57 -3.90 -2.15
CA LEU A 151 6.10 -2.55 -2.12
C LEU A 151 7.50 -2.56 -1.51
N ARG A 152 8.44 -1.89 -2.16
CA ARG A 152 9.75 -1.61 -1.57
C ARG A 152 9.80 -0.16 -1.12
N ASP A 153 10.07 0.05 0.15
CA ASP A 153 10.21 1.38 0.71
C ASP A 153 11.62 1.98 0.48
N VAL A 154 11.80 3.21 0.96
CA VAL A 154 13.08 3.93 0.82
C VAL A 154 14.22 3.32 1.65
N GLU A 155 13.91 2.51 2.64
CA GLU A 155 14.88 1.77 3.48
C GLU A 155 15.26 0.42 2.86
N GLY A 156 14.62 0.05 1.73
CA GLY A 156 14.83 -1.21 1.05
C GLY A 156 14.01 -2.38 1.59
N ILE A 157 13.08 -2.13 2.52
CA ILE A 157 12.22 -3.16 3.09
C ILE A 157 11.13 -3.54 2.09
N LEU A 158 10.96 -4.83 1.86
CA LEU A 158 9.93 -5.36 0.99
C LEU A 158 8.66 -5.71 1.80
N HIS A 159 7.60 -4.96 1.57
CA HIS A 159 6.30 -5.17 2.20
C HIS A 159 5.40 -6.03 1.31
N PHE A 160 4.76 -7.04 1.91
CA PHE A 160 3.77 -7.89 1.25
C PHE A 160 2.38 -7.51 1.77
N ILE A 161 1.59 -6.85 0.95
CA ILE A 161 0.28 -6.31 1.32
C ILE A 161 -0.81 -7.14 0.62
N PRO A 162 -1.67 -7.87 1.37
CA PRO A 162 -2.83 -8.54 0.80
C PRO A 162 -3.78 -7.51 0.16
N ASN A 163 -4.20 -7.76 -1.08
CA ASN A 163 -5.02 -6.79 -1.83
C ASN A 163 -6.34 -6.47 -1.12
N GLY A 164 -6.95 -7.44 -0.44
CA GLY A 164 -8.20 -7.26 0.31
C GLY A 164 -8.07 -6.35 1.56
N THR A 165 -6.84 -6.02 1.97
CA THR A 165 -6.60 -5.07 3.07
C THR A 165 -6.44 -3.63 2.57
N ILE A 166 -6.29 -3.44 1.26
CA ILE A 166 -6.16 -2.13 0.64
C ILE A 166 -7.56 -1.53 0.50
N THR A 167 -7.91 -0.61 1.39
CA THR A 167 -9.18 0.13 1.35
C THR A 167 -9.05 1.46 0.64
N VAL A 168 -7.88 2.08 0.75
CA VAL A 168 -7.50 3.33 0.07
C VAL A 168 -6.10 3.15 -0.48
N VAL A 169 -5.86 3.59 -1.68
CA VAL A 169 -4.53 3.70 -2.28
C VAL A 169 -4.26 5.14 -2.70
N SER A 170 -3.10 5.67 -2.32
CA SER A 170 -2.63 6.98 -2.76
C SER A 170 -1.48 6.76 -3.75
N ASN A 171 -1.72 7.05 -5.03
CA ASN A 171 -0.67 6.96 -6.04
C ASN A 171 0.06 8.32 -6.15
N LYS A 172 1.35 8.33 -5.81
CA LYS A 172 2.18 9.54 -5.74
C LYS A 172 2.87 9.89 -7.07
N THR A 173 2.74 9.01 -8.08
CA THR A 173 3.44 9.14 -9.36
C THR A 173 2.54 9.02 -10.58
N ARG A 174 1.21 8.97 -10.40
CA ARG A 174 0.29 8.84 -11.51
C ARG A 174 0.00 10.19 -12.19
N GLY A 175 0.28 10.27 -13.49
CA GLY A 175 0.03 11.47 -14.31
C GLY A 175 1.05 12.57 -14.06
N TRP A 176 0.94 13.27 -12.97
CA TRP A 176 1.87 14.30 -12.51
C TRP A 176 2.10 14.19 -11.00
N SER A 177 3.16 14.82 -10.53
CA SER A 177 3.49 14.84 -9.11
C SER A 177 3.73 16.26 -8.62
N ARG A 178 3.69 16.47 -7.31
CA ARG A 178 3.92 17.78 -6.72
C ARG A 178 4.87 17.66 -5.52
N ALA A 179 5.88 18.52 -5.49
CA ALA A 179 6.64 18.80 -4.30
C ALA A 179 6.02 19.96 -3.54
N VAL A 180 5.86 19.81 -2.25
CA VAL A 180 5.49 20.88 -1.33
C VAL A 180 6.73 21.24 -0.54
N VAL A 181 7.15 22.50 -0.61
CA VAL A 181 8.32 23.01 0.08
C VAL A 181 7.90 24.14 0.99
N ASP A 182 7.99 23.90 2.29
CA ASP A 182 7.76 24.89 3.33
C ASP A 182 9.12 25.49 3.72
N VAL A 183 9.18 26.82 3.77
CA VAL A 183 10.37 27.62 4.12
C VAL A 183 10.02 28.52 5.29
N GLY A 184 10.73 28.38 6.40
CA GLY A 184 10.57 29.27 7.57
C GLY A 184 11.43 30.51 7.45
N VAL A 185 10.87 31.67 7.73
CA VAL A 185 11.59 32.97 7.89
C VAL A 185 11.31 33.54 9.26
N ALA A 186 12.25 34.32 9.81
CA ALA A 186 12.10 34.95 11.12
C ALA A 186 10.92 35.95 11.13
N TYR A 187 10.33 36.20 12.31
CA TYR A 187 9.19 37.12 12.43
C TYR A 187 9.56 38.58 12.12
N GLU A 188 10.84 38.94 12.27
CA GLU A 188 11.38 40.26 11.95
C GLU A 188 11.59 40.46 10.44
N THR A 189 11.49 39.38 9.65
CA THR A 189 11.69 39.43 8.18
C THR A 189 10.48 40.10 7.50
N ASP A 190 10.74 40.95 6.52
CA ASP A 190 9.73 41.39 5.59
C ASP A 190 9.25 40.19 4.73
N VAL A 191 8.02 39.75 5.01
CA VAL A 191 7.40 38.59 4.39
C VAL A 191 7.22 38.78 2.87
N ASP A 192 6.88 40.00 2.45
CA ASP A 192 6.67 40.31 1.03
C ASP A 192 8.00 40.26 0.25
N GLN A 193 9.09 40.75 0.87
CA GLN A 193 10.42 40.61 0.31
C GLN A 193 10.84 39.14 0.20
N ALA A 194 10.61 38.33 1.24
CA ALA A 194 10.91 36.91 1.24
C ALA A 194 10.14 36.16 0.12
N ILE A 195 8.84 36.47 -0.06
CA ILE A 195 8.01 35.90 -1.13
C ILE A 195 8.58 36.27 -2.51
N GLN A 196 8.98 37.53 -2.73
CA GLN A 196 9.58 37.96 -3.98
C GLN A 196 10.89 37.22 -4.31
N ILE A 197 11.73 37.02 -3.31
CA ILE A 197 13.00 36.28 -3.45
C ILE A 197 12.74 34.81 -3.80
N ILE A 198 11.82 34.16 -3.08
CA ILE A 198 11.46 32.75 -3.33
C ILE A 198 10.85 32.63 -4.74
N THR A 199 9.99 33.58 -5.14
CA THR A 199 9.37 33.59 -6.48
C THR A 199 10.42 33.77 -7.57
N SER A 200 11.39 34.68 -7.38
CA SER A 200 12.46 34.91 -8.35
C SER A 200 13.37 33.70 -8.49
N GLU A 201 13.72 33.04 -7.40
CA GLU A 201 14.51 31.81 -7.43
C GLU A 201 13.73 30.66 -8.08
N GLY A 202 12.43 30.57 -7.81
CA GLY A 202 11.53 29.62 -8.47
C GLY A 202 11.49 29.80 -9.99
N ALA A 203 11.43 31.03 -10.46
CA ALA A 203 11.48 31.35 -11.90
C ALA A 203 12.83 30.96 -12.54
N GLN A 204 13.95 31.21 -11.84
CA GLN A 204 15.28 30.80 -12.31
C GLN A 204 15.42 29.28 -12.36
N PHE A 205 14.99 28.58 -11.31
CA PHE A 205 15.01 27.12 -11.24
C PHE A 205 14.18 26.51 -12.36
N GLY A 206 13.00 27.08 -12.68
CA GLY A 206 12.14 26.61 -13.78
C GLY A 206 12.72 26.77 -15.17
N GLN A 207 13.64 27.73 -15.38
CA GLN A 207 14.26 27.99 -16.67
C GLN A 207 15.54 27.19 -16.91
N GLU A 208 16.10 26.57 -15.90
CA GLU A 208 17.33 25.81 -16.00
C GLU A 208 17.17 24.57 -16.87
N SER A 209 18.05 24.38 -17.83
CA SER A 209 17.98 23.29 -18.82
C SER A 209 17.95 21.88 -18.18
N SER A 210 18.61 21.70 -17.05
CA SER A 210 18.63 20.43 -16.29
C SER A 210 17.29 20.08 -15.65
N TRP A 211 16.43 21.08 -15.36
CA TRP A 211 15.15 20.92 -14.68
C TRP A 211 13.92 21.13 -15.56
N LYS A 212 14.08 21.86 -16.66
CA LYS A 212 12.98 22.21 -17.57
C LYS A 212 12.15 21.01 -18.03
N HIS A 213 12.77 19.85 -18.21
CA HIS A 213 12.08 18.61 -18.61
C HIS A 213 11.48 17.83 -17.46
N ARG A 214 11.80 18.19 -16.21
CA ARG A 214 11.32 17.52 -15.00
C ARG A 214 10.22 18.31 -14.29
N LEU A 215 10.08 19.59 -14.61
CA LEU A 215 9.05 20.44 -14.08
C LEU A 215 7.87 20.46 -15.07
N ASP A 216 6.66 20.40 -14.54
CA ASP A 216 5.41 20.37 -15.31
C ASP A 216 4.59 21.63 -15.00
N GLY A 217 5.18 22.78 -15.24
CA GLY A 217 4.58 24.10 -15.03
C GLY A 217 5.42 25.05 -14.19
N PRO A 218 4.90 26.25 -13.93
CA PRO A 218 5.56 27.24 -13.09
C PRO A 218 5.60 26.80 -11.62
N ILE A 219 6.58 27.34 -10.89
CA ILE A 219 6.65 27.18 -9.45
C ILE A 219 5.76 28.23 -8.80
N GLU A 220 4.83 27.79 -7.96
CA GLU A 220 3.83 28.64 -7.34
C GLU A 220 4.19 28.88 -5.86
N VAL A 221 4.39 30.15 -5.50
CA VAL A 221 4.55 30.56 -4.09
C VAL A 221 3.18 30.98 -3.57
N LEU A 222 2.61 30.19 -2.64
CA LEU A 222 1.27 30.44 -2.09
C LEU A 222 1.25 31.57 -1.06
N GLY A 223 2.42 31.92 -0.52
CA GLY A 223 2.55 32.90 0.57
C GLY A 223 2.61 32.24 1.93
N VAL A 224 2.08 32.96 2.95
CA VAL A 224 2.10 32.49 4.35
C VAL A 224 1.14 31.32 4.53
N GLU A 225 1.67 30.17 4.86
CA GLU A 225 0.89 28.97 5.17
C GLU A 225 0.44 28.92 6.64
N ARG A 226 1.36 29.29 7.53
CA ARG A 226 1.09 29.38 8.96
C ARG A 226 2.12 30.23 9.69
N LEU A 227 1.70 30.73 10.85
CA LEU A 227 2.59 31.33 11.84
C LEU A 227 2.98 30.21 12.82
N ASP A 228 4.28 29.91 12.89
CA ASP A 228 4.83 28.83 13.71
C ASP A 228 5.51 29.41 14.95
N ASP A 229 5.88 28.58 15.95
CA ASP A 229 6.47 29.04 17.22
C ASP A 229 7.74 29.88 17.05
N ASN A 230 8.51 29.66 15.99
CA ASN A 230 9.80 30.34 15.79
C ASN A 230 9.83 31.24 14.55
N GLY A 231 8.78 31.30 13.74
CA GLY A 231 8.79 32.11 12.53
C GLY A 231 7.57 31.90 11.64
N VAL A 232 7.60 32.53 10.49
CA VAL A 232 6.54 32.51 9.47
C VAL A 232 6.89 31.44 8.43
N ILE A 233 5.96 30.53 8.14
CA ILE A 233 6.14 29.47 7.14
C ILE A 233 5.54 29.89 5.82
N LEU A 234 6.40 29.93 4.80
CA LEU A 234 6.03 30.22 3.42
C LEU A 234 5.96 28.93 2.63
N ARG A 235 4.85 28.67 1.94
CA ARG A 235 4.65 27.45 1.15
C ARG A 235 4.85 27.68 -0.33
N THR A 236 5.63 26.78 -0.93
CA THR A 236 5.89 26.73 -2.36
C THR A 236 5.46 25.38 -2.92
N LEU A 237 4.77 25.41 -4.04
CA LEU A 237 4.33 24.23 -4.78
C LEU A 237 5.11 24.10 -6.08
N ILE A 238 5.68 22.91 -6.30
CA ILE A 238 6.47 22.60 -7.50
C ILE A 238 5.81 21.40 -8.18
N ARG A 239 5.14 21.63 -9.30
CA ARG A 239 4.59 20.56 -10.11
C ARG A 239 5.70 19.94 -10.96
N THR A 240 5.74 18.61 -11.01
CA THR A 240 6.81 17.85 -11.65
C THR A 240 6.25 16.68 -12.45
N VAL A 241 7.05 16.18 -13.39
CA VAL A 241 6.82 14.85 -13.94
C VAL A 241 6.91 13.78 -12.83
N PRO A 242 6.22 12.64 -12.98
CA PRO A 242 6.21 11.57 -11.98
C PRO A 242 7.62 11.15 -11.56
N GLY A 243 7.84 11.01 -10.25
CA GLY A 243 9.10 10.57 -9.68
C GLY A 243 10.14 11.69 -9.43
N SER A 244 9.99 12.88 -10.03
CA SER A 244 10.95 13.98 -9.87
C SER A 244 10.67 14.88 -8.67
N GLN A 245 9.52 14.76 -8.01
CA GLN A 245 9.08 15.64 -6.91
C GLN A 245 10.03 15.65 -5.72
N TRP A 246 10.62 14.52 -5.37
CA TRP A 246 11.52 14.44 -4.22
C TRP A 246 12.86 15.11 -4.48
N GLU A 247 13.41 14.92 -5.68
CA GLU A 247 14.67 15.54 -6.10
C GLU A 247 14.49 17.05 -6.28
N ALA A 248 13.40 17.47 -6.92
CA ALA A 248 13.05 18.88 -7.07
C ALA A 248 12.89 19.57 -5.71
N ALA A 249 12.23 18.92 -4.74
CA ALA A 249 12.09 19.46 -3.40
C ALA A 249 13.42 19.65 -2.68
N ARG A 250 14.34 18.67 -2.77
CA ARG A 250 15.68 18.77 -2.16
C ARG A 250 16.51 19.87 -2.79
N GLU A 251 16.53 19.92 -4.11
CA GLU A 251 17.29 20.93 -4.83
C GLU A 251 16.73 22.33 -4.58
N PHE A 252 15.43 22.50 -4.60
CA PHE A 252 14.80 23.80 -4.33
C PHE A 252 15.10 24.28 -2.91
N ARG A 253 15.01 23.41 -1.89
CA ARG A 253 15.39 23.77 -0.51
C ARG A 253 16.85 24.24 -0.42
N ARG A 254 17.77 23.55 -1.11
CA ARG A 254 19.18 23.93 -1.14
C ARG A 254 19.36 25.33 -1.74
N ARG A 255 18.67 25.61 -2.85
CA ARG A 255 18.74 26.91 -3.54
C ARG A 255 18.16 28.02 -2.68
N ILE A 256 16.96 27.82 -2.15
CA ILE A 256 16.29 28.82 -1.30
C ILE A 256 17.16 29.13 -0.08
N LYS A 257 17.71 28.13 0.59
CA LYS A 257 18.62 28.37 1.72
C LYS A 257 19.79 29.29 1.34
N ASN A 258 20.46 28.99 0.23
CA ASN A 258 21.58 29.78 -0.25
C ASN A 258 21.16 31.18 -0.72
N ARG A 259 19.97 31.33 -1.25
CA ARG A 259 19.45 32.64 -1.71
C ARG A 259 19.06 33.52 -0.53
N LEU A 260 18.38 32.99 0.46
CA LEU A 260 18.01 33.72 1.66
C LEU A 260 19.24 34.19 2.42
N ASP A 261 20.28 33.35 2.56
CA ASP A 261 21.55 33.75 3.18
C ASP A 261 22.21 34.94 2.47
N LYS A 262 22.21 34.95 1.13
CA LYS A 262 22.80 36.04 0.33
C LYS A 262 22.04 37.35 0.48
N GLU A 263 20.73 37.29 0.66
CA GLU A 263 19.85 38.43 0.83
C GLU A 263 19.71 38.87 2.29
N GLY A 264 20.39 38.18 3.22
CA GLY A 264 20.38 38.50 4.65
C GLY A 264 19.05 38.16 5.36
N ILE A 265 18.24 37.28 4.76
CA ILE A 265 17.00 36.80 5.36
C ILE A 265 17.32 35.62 6.28
N GLU A 266 16.98 35.76 7.55
CA GLU A 266 17.25 34.77 8.57
C GLU A 266 16.24 33.61 8.52
N ILE A 267 16.75 32.38 8.51
CA ILE A 267 15.97 31.17 8.79
C ILE A 267 16.01 30.97 10.30
N PRO A 268 14.86 31.05 10.99
CA PRO A 268 14.85 31.16 12.45
C PRO A 268 15.36 29.90 13.14
N PHE A 269 16.20 30.08 14.14
CA PHE A 269 16.52 29.04 15.11
C PHE A 269 15.42 28.93 16.17
N PRO A 270 15.30 27.80 16.88
CA PRO A 270 14.41 27.70 18.02
C PRO A 270 14.73 28.77 19.05
N GLN A 271 13.79 29.67 19.33
CA GLN A 271 13.96 30.77 20.32
C GLN A 271 13.21 30.42 21.59
N ARG A 272 13.78 30.80 22.73
CA ARG A 272 13.15 30.68 24.05
C ARG A 272 13.35 31.97 24.83
N VAL A 273 12.28 32.54 25.32
CA VAL A 273 12.33 33.64 26.28
C VAL A 273 12.40 33.05 27.66
N MET A 274 13.47 33.36 28.42
CA MET A 274 13.61 32.98 29.81
C MET A 274 13.41 34.21 30.68
N HIS A 275 12.41 34.17 31.55
CA HIS A 275 12.24 35.16 32.60
C HIS A 275 12.97 34.69 33.87
N VAL A 276 14.13 35.27 34.15
CA VAL A 276 14.90 34.95 35.35
C VAL A 276 14.47 35.93 36.46
N ARG A 277 13.79 35.43 37.48
CA ARG A 277 13.50 36.22 38.71
C ARG A 277 14.58 35.89 39.72
N VAL A 278 15.41 36.88 40.02
CA VAL A 278 16.43 36.79 41.08
C VAL A 278 15.76 37.25 42.40
N GLU A 279 15.51 36.30 43.31
CA GLU A 279 14.90 36.57 44.63
C GLU A 279 15.94 36.82 45.75
N ASP A 280 17.22 36.61 45.48
CA ASP A 280 18.29 36.71 46.48
C ASP A 280 19.20 37.91 46.19
N ASP A 281 19.26 38.85 47.17
CA ASP A 281 20.11 40.06 47.12
C ASP A 281 21.61 39.75 46.97
N ARG A 282 22.05 38.53 47.31
CA ARG A 282 23.44 38.08 47.16
C ARG A 282 23.85 37.80 45.72
N LEU A 283 22.89 37.37 44.89
CA LEU A 283 23.12 37.14 43.46
C LEU A 283 23.15 38.45 42.67
N SER A 284 22.41 39.46 43.10
CA SER A 284 22.45 40.80 42.49
C SER A 284 23.84 41.45 42.60
N THR A 285 24.56 41.18 43.70
CA THR A 285 25.93 41.67 43.91
C THR A 285 26.98 40.95 43.03
N LEU A 286 26.76 39.69 42.70
CA LEU A 286 27.64 38.92 41.83
C LEU A 286 27.43 39.23 40.34
N LEU A 287 26.19 39.56 39.95
CA LEU A 287 25.83 39.95 38.58
C LEU A 287 25.97 41.45 38.30
N GLY A 288 26.05 42.27 39.36
CA GLY A 288 26.15 43.74 39.32
C GLY A 288 27.51 44.32 38.96
N GLY A 289 28.47 43.48 38.51
CA GLY A 289 29.81 43.94 38.06
C GLY A 289 29.83 44.63 36.70
N SER A 290 28.68 44.81 36.02
CA SER A 290 28.56 45.58 34.76
C SER A 290 27.34 46.52 34.81
N GLN A 291 27.32 47.44 35.73
CA GLN A 291 26.41 48.58 35.65
C GLN A 291 26.85 49.49 34.50
N GLY A 292 26.23 49.35 33.35
CA GLY A 292 26.51 50.25 32.23
C GLY A 292 25.54 50.20 31.06
N ALA A 293 24.70 49.17 30.92
CA ALA A 293 23.96 48.99 29.65
C ALA A 293 22.52 48.48 29.72
N VAL A 294 21.86 48.36 30.88
CA VAL A 294 20.52 47.73 30.94
C VAL A 294 19.41 48.67 31.45
N SER A 295 19.71 49.96 31.68
CA SER A 295 18.75 50.88 32.30
C SER A 295 17.68 51.48 31.35
N ASP A 296 17.69 51.26 30.04
CA ASP A 296 16.83 52.03 29.13
C ASP A 296 15.75 51.28 28.36
N ARG A 297 15.43 50.04 28.71
CA ARG A 297 14.36 49.27 27.99
C ARG A 297 13.39 48.53 28.90
N ILE A 298 12.99 49.05 30.02
CA ILE A 298 11.86 48.52 30.79
C ILE A 298 10.91 49.66 31.11
N THR A 299 10.03 50.01 30.22
CA THR A 299 8.76 50.69 30.56
C THR A 299 7.68 49.62 30.68
N PRO A 300 7.03 49.49 31.85
CA PRO A 300 5.86 48.64 31.98
C PRO A 300 4.66 49.39 31.42
N ASP A 301 4.10 48.92 30.31
CA ASP A 301 2.79 49.39 29.87
C ASP A 301 1.69 48.76 30.72
N ARG A 302 0.96 49.62 31.41
CA ARG A 302 -0.30 49.34 32.10
C ARG A 302 -1.44 49.66 31.14
N ARG A 303 -2.17 48.65 30.73
CA ARG A 303 -3.64 48.59 30.73
C ARG A 303 -4.14 47.47 29.85
#